data_3dad3ef648023980889d0197369c5d0e
#
_entry.id   3dad3ef648023980889d0197369c5d0e
#
_cell.length_a   1.000
_cell.length_b   1.000
_cell.length_c   1.000
_cell.angle_alpha   90.00
_cell.angle_beta   90.00
_cell.angle_gamma   90.00
#
_symmetry.space_group_name_H-M   'P 1'
#
loop_
_entity.id
_entity.type
_entity.pdbx_description
1 polymer ?
#
loop_
_entity_poly.entity_id
_entity_poly.type
_entity_poly.pdbx_seq_one_letter_code
_entity_poly.pdbx_strand_id
1 'polypeptide(L)'
;MAEYQNLFTRVQIDAPHYPGVPHEPRGIWQRGIKASTNYWLGKIGDAQVGPFYLGTTGVLSILFFILAFEIIGLNMLASVNWNPLQFVRQLFWLALEPPAPEYGLRLPPLAQGGWWLIAGFFLTLSVILWWIRTYALARKLKMGTHTAWAFASAIWLFLVLGFIRPVMMGSWSEAVPFGIFAHLDWTAAFSLRYGNLLYNPFHALSIVFLYGSVLLFAMHAGTIMAVSRYGGEREVEQSLDRGTASERAALFWRWTMGFNATMESVHRWAWWFAVLCTLTGGIGILLT
;
A
#
# COMPACT_ATOMS: atom_id res chain seq x y z
N MET A 1 -32.53 7.74 10.32
CA MET A 1 -31.34 7.93 11.18
C MET A 1 -30.75 6.65 11.76
N ALA A 2 -31.46 5.55 11.71
CA ALA A 2 -30.94 4.24 12.17
C ALA A 2 -30.00 3.56 11.16
N GLU A 3 -29.97 3.98 9.89
CA GLU A 3 -29.16 3.34 8.84
C GLU A 3 -27.67 3.73 8.90
N TYR A 4 -27.32 4.78 9.62
CA TYR A 4 -25.93 5.17 9.82
C TYR A 4 -25.35 4.67 11.15
N GLN A 5 -26.04 3.73 11.81
CA GLN A 5 -25.44 3.08 12.96
C GLN A 5 -24.16 2.39 12.53
N ASN A 6 -23.12 3.20 12.56
CA ASN A 6 -21.73 2.83 12.47
C ASN A 6 -21.47 1.82 11.33
N LEU A 7 -21.04 2.34 10.20
CA LEU A 7 -20.42 1.54 9.15
C LEU A 7 -19.44 0.50 9.75
N PHE A 8 -18.75 0.87 10.83
CA PHE A 8 -17.88 -0.02 11.60
C PHE A 8 -18.63 -1.14 12.33
N THR A 9 -19.76 -0.86 12.96
CA THR A 9 -20.54 -1.89 13.65
C THR A 9 -21.18 -2.83 12.62
N ARG A 10 -21.66 -2.32 11.51
CA ARG A 10 -22.19 -3.12 10.41
C ARG A 10 -21.12 -4.01 9.79
N VAL A 11 -19.91 -3.47 9.56
CA VAL A 11 -18.79 -4.25 9.04
C VAL A 11 -18.35 -5.33 10.03
N GLN A 12 -18.37 -5.07 11.33
CA GLN A 12 -18.07 -6.08 12.34
C GLN A 12 -19.11 -7.20 12.41
N ILE A 13 -20.38 -6.87 12.24
CA ILE A 13 -21.48 -7.83 12.31
C ILE A 13 -21.67 -8.56 10.98
N ASP A 14 -21.57 -7.83 9.87
CA ASP A 14 -21.93 -8.33 8.55
C ASP A 14 -20.71 -8.84 7.73
N ALA A 15 -19.48 -8.55 8.16
CA ALA A 15 -18.30 -9.10 7.49
C ALA A 15 -18.34 -10.64 7.36
N PRO A 16 -18.87 -11.39 8.32
CA PRO A 16 -19.13 -12.81 8.15
C PRO A 16 -20.18 -13.13 7.08
N HIS A 17 -21.05 -12.21 6.75
CA HIS A 17 -22.16 -12.40 5.82
C HIS A 17 -21.88 -11.94 4.39
N TYR A 18 -20.71 -11.39 4.12
CA TYR A 18 -20.32 -11.09 2.75
C TYR A 18 -20.25 -12.36 1.90
N PRO A 19 -20.93 -12.40 0.76
CA PRO A 19 -20.85 -13.55 -0.14
C PRO A 19 -19.38 -13.81 -0.53
N GLY A 20 -18.91 -15.02 -0.30
CA GLY A 20 -17.54 -15.42 -0.64
C GLY A 20 -16.49 -15.17 0.42
N VAL A 21 -16.79 -14.46 1.50
CA VAL A 21 -15.97 -14.52 2.70
C VAL A 21 -16.39 -15.79 3.45
N PRO A 22 -15.47 -16.70 3.79
CA PRO A 22 -15.84 -17.84 4.59
C PRO A 22 -16.40 -17.34 5.92
N HIS A 23 -17.67 -17.63 6.18
CA HIS A 23 -18.27 -17.38 7.51
C HIS A 23 -17.49 -18.08 8.60
N GLU A 24 -16.90 -19.19 8.23
CA GLU A 24 -16.08 -20.00 9.09
C GLU A 24 -14.81 -20.41 8.33
N PRO A 25 -13.74 -19.62 8.41
CA PRO A 25 -12.43 -20.10 7.99
C PRO A 25 -12.07 -21.45 8.63
N ARG A 26 -12.66 -21.72 9.79
CA ARG A 26 -12.58 -23.00 10.50
C ARG A 26 -12.96 -24.20 9.67
N GLY A 27 -13.95 -24.10 8.82
CA GLY A 27 -14.44 -25.23 8.01
C GLY A 27 -13.41 -25.80 7.06
N ILE A 28 -12.48 -24.99 6.59
CA ILE A 28 -11.39 -25.42 5.72
C ILE A 28 -10.28 -26.11 6.53
N TRP A 29 -10.00 -25.61 7.72
CA TRP A 29 -8.91 -26.08 8.56
C TRP A 29 -9.29 -27.23 9.49
N GLN A 30 -10.57 -27.32 9.87
CA GLN A 30 -11.06 -28.40 10.73
C GLN A 30 -11.18 -29.75 10.01
N ARG A 31 -11.24 -29.78 8.69
CA ARG A 31 -11.47 -31.00 7.90
C ARG A 31 -10.25 -31.87 7.63
N GLY A 32 -9.13 -31.63 8.23
CA GLY A 32 -7.98 -32.47 7.84
C GLY A 32 -6.83 -32.62 8.80
N ILE A 33 -6.80 -31.90 9.89
CA ILE A 33 -5.64 -31.87 10.77
C ILE A 33 -6.10 -32.11 12.23
N LYS A 34 -5.42 -32.97 12.98
CA LYS A 34 -5.82 -33.33 14.34
C LYS A 34 -5.60 -32.24 15.42
N ALA A 35 -6.53 -32.18 16.23
CA ALA A 35 -6.97 -31.30 17.33
C ALA A 35 -6.09 -30.16 17.92
N SER A 36 -4.80 -30.25 18.12
CA SER A 36 -4.06 -29.17 18.79
C SER A 36 -3.43 -28.14 17.85
N THR A 37 -2.84 -28.60 16.77
CA THR A 37 -2.31 -27.73 15.69
C THR A 37 -3.43 -26.98 15.00
N ASN A 38 -4.59 -27.60 14.89
CA ASN A 38 -5.81 -27.04 14.33
C ASN A 38 -6.36 -25.87 15.11
N TYR A 39 -6.26 -25.90 16.44
CA TYR A 39 -6.79 -24.81 17.26
C TYR A 39 -6.06 -23.49 17.02
N TRP A 40 -4.74 -23.52 16.99
CA TRP A 40 -3.93 -22.33 16.76
C TRP A 40 -4.01 -21.84 15.32
N LEU A 41 -3.96 -22.75 14.35
CA LEU A 41 -4.11 -22.41 12.94
C LEU A 41 -5.51 -21.86 12.64
N GLY A 42 -6.55 -22.42 13.28
CA GLY A 42 -7.90 -21.89 13.21
C GLY A 42 -7.99 -20.48 13.77
N LYS A 43 -7.39 -20.22 14.93
CA LYS A 43 -7.34 -18.88 15.51
C LYS A 43 -6.61 -17.87 14.61
N ILE A 44 -5.50 -18.26 14.01
CA ILE A 44 -4.78 -17.41 13.05
C ILE A 44 -5.63 -17.20 11.81
N GLY A 45 -6.30 -18.23 11.32
CA GLY A 45 -7.23 -18.13 10.20
C GLY A 45 -8.42 -17.21 10.45
N ASP A 46 -8.86 -17.11 11.70
CA ASP A 46 -9.94 -16.24 12.17
C ASP A 46 -9.47 -14.88 12.68
N ALA A 47 -8.17 -14.57 12.58
CA ALA A 47 -7.62 -13.35 13.14
C ALA A 47 -8.30 -12.10 12.58
N GLN A 48 -8.73 -11.24 13.49
CA GLN A 48 -9.42 -9.99 13.20
C GLN A 48 -8.89 -8.88 14.11
N VAL A 49 -8.73 -7.69 13.56
CA VAL A 49 -8.36 -6.49 14.31
C VAL A 49 -9.42 -5.43 14.06
N GLY A 50 -10.24 -5.15 15.06
CA GLY A 50 -11.40 -4.28 14.90
C GLY A 50 -12.31 -4.81 13.79
N PRO A 51 -12.69 -3.98 12.79
CA PRO A 51 -13.51 -4.39 11.66
C PRO A 51 -12.72 -5.15 10.58
N PHE A 52 -11.38 -5.28 10.72
CA PHE A 52 -10.52 -5.85 9.69
C PHE A 52 -10.29 -7.35 9.92
N TYR A 53 -10.79 -8.15 9.01
CA TYR A 53 -10.44 -9.56 8.94
C TYR A 53 -9.05 -9.72 8.33
N LEU A 54 -8.12 -10.32 9.06
CA LEU A 54 -6.74 -10.51 8.61
C LEU A 54 -6.56 -11.85 7.90
N GLY A 55 -7.02 -12.92 8.52
CA GLY A 55 -6.72 -14.28 8.10
C GLY A 55 -5.23 -14.62 8.22
N THR A 56 -4.85 -15.80 7.81
CA THR A 56 -3.47 -16.29 7.93
C THR A 56 -2.48 -15.41 7.16
N THR A 57 -2.80 -15.05 5.92
CA THR A 57 -1.92 -14.21 5.09
C THR A 57 -1.76 -12.79 5.65
N GLY A 58 -2.83 -12.23 6.23
CA GLY A 58 -2.76 -10.92 6.87
C GLY A 58 -1.91 -10.94 8.13
N VAL A 59 -2.06 -11.95 8.97
CA VAL A 59 -1.25 -12.12 10.20
C VAL A 59 0.22 -12.29 9.85
N LEU A 60 0.56 -13.16 8.89
CA LEU A 60 1.93 -13.35 8.46
C LEU A 60 2.53 -12.09 7.84
N SER A 61 1.74 -11.34 7.06
CA SER A 61 2.17 -10.06 6.51
C SER A 61 2.56 -9.08 7.61
N ILE A 62 1.70 -8.91 8.63
CA ILE A 62 1.98 -8.02 9.76
C ILE A 62 3.19 -8.51 10.56
N LEU A 63 3.32 -9.81 10.79
CA LEU A 63 4.46 -10.36 11.49
C LEU A 63 5.78 -10.03 10.77
N PHE A 64 5.85 -10.26 9.47
CA PHE A 64 7.04 -9.92 8.68
C PHE A 64 7.29 -8.41 8.63
N PHE A 65 6.25 -7.60 8.59
CA PHE A 65 6.40 -6.16 8.70
C PHE A 65 7.03 -5.73 10.03
N ILE A 66 6.55 -6.28 11.15
CA ILE A 66 7.10 -6.00 12.49
C ILE A 66 8.57 -6.43 12.56
N LEU A 67 8.90 -7.64 12.12
CA LEU A 67 10.28 -8.12 12.11
C LEU A 67 11.20 -7.22 11.29
N ALA A 68 10.77 -6.79 10.11
CA ALA A 68 11.54 -5.86 9.30
C ALA A 68 11.72 -4.51 9.98
N PHE A 69 10.66 -3.97 10.55
CA PHE A 69 10.67 -2.70 11.23
C PHE A 69 11.55 -2.71 12.49
N GLU A 70 11.52 -3.80 13.25
CA GLU A 70 12.40 -4.00 14.41
C GLU A 70 13.88 -4.02 13.99
N ILE A 71 14.21 -4.77 12.93
CA ILE A 71 15.59 -4.82 12.43
C ILE A 71 16.07 -3.42 12.02
N ILE A 72 15.27 -2.69 11.24
CA ILE A 72 15.61 -1.33 10.81
C ILE A 72 15.71 -0.40 12.02
N GLY A 73 14.71 -0.39 12.89
CA GLY A 73 14.66 0.48 14.07
C GLY A 73 15.82 0.25 15.04
N LEU A 74 16.13 -1.02 15.34
CA LEU A 74 17.25 -1.36 16.22
C LEU A 74 18.60 -0.95 15.62
N ASN A 75 18.79 -1.15 14.32
CA ASN A 75 20.02 -0.72 13.66
C ASN A 75 20.14 0.80 13.59
N MET A 76 19.05 1.53 13.38
CA MET A 76 19.05 2.99 13.44
C MET A 76 19.35 3.51 14.85
N LEU A 77 18.77 2.90 15.89
CA LEU A 77 19.07 3.24 17.28
C LEU A 77 20.54 2.95 17.63
N ALA A 78 21.07 1.81 17.19
CA ALA A 78 22.46 1.46 17.38
C ALA A 78 23.40 2.46 16.70
N SER A 79 23.06 2.97 15.52
CA SER A 79 23.88 3.97 14.80
C SER A 79 24.03 5.29 15.53
N VAL A 80 23.07 5.63 16.38
CA VAL A 80 23.08 6.83 17.23
C VAL A 80 23.40 6.52 18.69
N ASN A 81 24.10 5.43 18.95
CA ASN A 81 24.50 5.00 20.29
C ASN A 81 23.31 4.92 21.27
N TRP A 82 22.18 4.40 20.82
CA TRP A 82 20.94 4.24 21.59
C TRP A 82 20.38 5.54 22.17
N ASN A 83 20.68 6.68 21.55
CA ASN A 83 20.15 7.96 21.94
C ASN A 83 18.84 8.27 21.22
N PRO A 84 17.68 8.27 21.92
CA PRO A 84 16.37 8.48 21.27
C PRO A 84 16.24 9.84 20.61
N LEU A 85 16.83 10.88 21.17
CA LEU A 85 16.76 12.22 20.59
C LEU A 85 17.54 12.31 19.28
N GLN A 86 18.72 11.70 19.22
CA GLN A 86 19.48 11.64 17.99
C GLN A 86 18.79 10.76 16.95
N PHE A 87 18.17 9.66 17.37
CA PHE A 87 17.34 8.83 16.49
C PHE A 87 16.23 9.66 15.82
N VAL A 88 15.46 10.43 16.58
CA VAL A 88 14.42 11.31 16.04
C VAL A 88 14.99 12.37 15.10
N ARG A 89 16.11 12.99 15.49
CA ARG A 89 16.81 13.96 14.63
C ARG A 89 17.28 13.34 13.32
N GLN A 90 17.83 12.15 13.37
CA GLN A 90 18.27 11.43 12.18
C GLN A 90 17.09 11.07 11.27
N LEU A 91 16.00 10.60 11.85
CA LEU A 91 14.78 10.24 11.10
C LEU A 91 14.22 11.43 10.30
N PHE A 92 14.20 12.61 10.92
CA PHE A 92 13.71 13.83 10.27
C PHE A 92 14.81 14.68 9.64
N TRP A 93 16.08 14.25 9.84
CA TRP A 93 17.23 15.06 9.45
C TRP A 93 17.15 16.51 9.96
N LEU A 94 16.88 16.63 11.24
CA LEU A 94 16.81 17.92 11.92
C LEU A 94 18.18 18.45 12.36
N ALA A 95 19.25 17.66 12.21
CA ALA A 95 20.61 18.07 12.47
C ALA A 95 21.12 19.00 11.36
N LEU A 96 22.07 19.87 11.70
CA LEU A 96 22.72 20.78 10.74
C LEU A 96 23.52 20.02 9.68
N GLU A 97 24.04 18.85 10.05
CA GLU A 97 24.81 17.99 9.15
C GLU A 97 23.94 16.79 8.78
N PRO A 98 23.95 16.35 7.51
CA PRO A 98 23.28 15.14 7.13
C PRO A 98 23.85 13.96 7.91
N PRO A 99 23.01 13.00 8.33
CA PRO A 99 23.51 11.77 8.92
C PRO A 99 24.43 11.08 7.92
N ALA A 100 25.47 10.43 8.43
CA ALA A 100 26.37 9.65 7.58
C ALA A 100 25.55 8.70 6.70
N PRO A 101 25.89 8.52 5.43
CA PRO A 101 25.13 7.69 4.49
C PRO A 101 25.09 6.21 4.88
N GLU A 102 25.88 5.83 5.85
CA GLU A 102 25.88 4.48 6.40
C GLU A 102 24.74 4.33 7.40
N TYR A 103 23.59 3.96 6.89
CA TYR A 103 22.41 3.69 7.71
C TYR A 103 22.69 2.56 8.67
N GLY A 104 23.15 2.83 9.83
CA GLY A 104 23.13 2.08 11.06
C GLY A 104 22.99 0.57 11.08
N LEU A 105 23.07 -0.12 9.97
CA LEU A 105 22.97 -1.57 9.86
C LEU A 105 24.29 -2.22 10.30
N ARG A 106 24.70 -1.96 11.55
CA ARG A 106 26.02 -2.29 12.07
C ARG A 106 26.00 -3.29 13.22
N LEU A 107 24.83 -3.80 13.58
CA LEU A 107 24.75 -4.76 14.66
C LEU A 107 25.44 -6.08 14.27
N PRO A 108 26.35 -6.62 15.11
CA PRO A 108 26.88 -7.96 14.91
C PRO A 108 25.75 -8.99 14.88
N PRO A 109 25.90 -10.15 14.22
CA PRO A 109 27.12 -10.63 13.56
C PRO A 109 27.23 -10.22 12.08
N LEU A 110 26.26 -9.51 11.53
CA LEU A 110 26.24 -9.20 10.10
C LEU A 110 26.96 -7.88 9.83
N ALA A 111 27.69 -7.85 8.73
CA ALA A 111 28.29 -6.65 8.21
C ALA A 111 27.22 -5.70 7.62
N GLN A 112 27.64 -4.49 7.33
CA GLN A 112 26.85 -3.48 6.65
C GLN A 112 26.20 -4.05 5.38
N GLY A 113 24.92 -3.82 5.21
CA GLY A 113 24.12 -4.35 4.12
C GLY A 113 23.46 -5.70 4.39
N GLY A 114 24.02 -6.55 5.23
CA GLY A 114 23.42 -7.84 5.55
C GLY A 114 22.09 -7.71 6.29
N TRP A 115 22.01 -6.84 7.27
CA TRP A 115 20.76 -6.53 7.97
C TRP A 115 19.74 -5.84 7.08
N TRP A 116 20.19 -4.98 6.17
CA TRP A 116 19.32 -4.36 5.16
C TRP A 116 18.67 -5.43 4.26
N LEU A 117 19.47 -6.38 3.79
CA LEU A 117 18.98 -7.47 2.97
C LEU A 117 17.92 -8.31 3.70
N ILE A 118 18.13 -8.64 4.97
CA ILE A 118 17.15 -9.40 5.78
C ILE A 118 15.88 -8.57 6.01
N ALA A 119 16.02 -7.33 6.41
CA ALA A 119 14.88 -6.43 6.61
C ALA A 119 14.08 -6.26 5.31
N GLY A 120 14.75 -6.06 4.22
CA GLY A 120 14.13 -5.96 2.91
C GLY A 120 13.45 -7.23 2.45
N PHE A 121 14.01 -8.39 2.73
CA PHE A 121 13.37 -9.66 2.49
C PHE A 121 12.04 -9.79 3.26
N PHE A 122 12.04 -9.46 4.54
CA PHE A 122 10.80 -9.47 5.33
C PHE A 122 9.79 -8.43 4.87
N LEU A 123 10.21 -7.21 4.50
CA LEU A 123 9.30 -6.23 3.91
C LEU A 123 8.69 -6.72 2.61
N THR A 124 9.49 -7.34 1.76
CA THR A 124 9.02 -7.91 0.49
C THR A 124 8.00 -9.02 0.73
N LEU A 125 8.28 -9.95 1.65
CA LEU A 125 7.31 -10.97 2.04
C LEU A 125 6.02 -10.37 2.59
N SER A 126 6.14 -9.34 3.44
CA SER A 126 4.99 -8.65 4.01
C SER A 126 4.09 -8.07 2.92
N VAL A 127 4.62 -7.27 2.01
CA VAL A 127 3.82 -6.63 0.96
C VAL A 127 3.23 -7.64 -0.03
N ILE A 128 3.97 -8.70 -0.36
CA ILE A 128 3.48 -9.78 -1.24
C ILE A 128 2.32 -10.53 -0.58
N LEU A 129 2.44 -10.89 0.70
CA LEU A 129 1.37 -11.58 1.42
C LEU A 129 0.12 -10.69 1.57
N TRP A 130 0.32 -9.40 1.80
CA TRP A 130 -0.80 -8.45 1.82
C TRP A 130 -1.46 -8.29 0.46
N TRP A 131 -0.67 -8.30 -0.60
CA TRP A 131 -1.19 -8.31 -1.97
C TRP A 131 -1.99 -9.58 -2.27
N ILE A 132 -1.47 -10.76 -1.92
CA ILE A 132 -2.18 -12.02 -2.08
C ILE A 132 -3.54 -11.99 -1.36
N ARG A 133 -3.53 -11.49 -0.11
CA ARG A 133 -4.75 -11.31 0.66
C ARG A 133 -5.75 -10.39 -0.04
N THR A 134 -5.28 -9.23 -0.47
CA THR A 134 -6.12 -8.21 -1.16
C THR A 134 -6.73 -8.79 -2.43
N TYR A 135 -5.93 -9.45 -3.24
CA TYR A 135 -6.40 -10.08 -4.48
C TYR A 135 -7.41 -11.21 -4.21
N ALA A 136 -7.10 -12.09 -3.27
CA ALA A 136 -7.96 -13.21 -2.92
C ALA A 136 -9.32 -12.75 -2.35
N LEU A 137 -9.33 -11.73 -1.49
CA LEU A 137 -10.55 -11.16 -0.94
C LEU A 137 -11.38 -10.46 -2.01
N ALA A 138 -10.77 -9.65 -2.87
CA ALA A 138 -11.46 -8.99 -3.97
C ALA A 138 -12.19 -10.02 -4.84
N ARG A 139 -11.52 -11.12 -5.18
CA ARG A 139 -12.16 -12.20 -5.97
C ARG A 139 -13.29 -12.91 -5.23
N LYS A 140 -13.10 -13.21 -3.94
CA LYS A 140 -14.12 -13.86 -3.11
C LYS A 140 -15.37 -13.01 -2.97
N LEU A 141 -15.21 -11.71 -2.81
CA LEU A 141 -16.29 -10.75 -2.69
C LEU A 141 -16.91 -10.36 -4.04
N LYS A 142 -16.44 -10.97 -5.14
CA LYS A 142 -16.84 -10.62 -6.51
C LYS A 142 -16.65 -9.13 -6.82
N MET A 143 -15.68 -8.50 -6.16
CA MET A 143 -15.23 -7.15 -6.44
C MET A 143 -14.22 -7.13 -7.59
N GLY A 144 -14.06 -5.98 -8.24
CA GLY A 144 -12.98 -5.80 -9.20
C GLY A 144 -11.59 -5.93 -8.55
N THR A 145 -10.62 -6.41 -9.32
CA THR A 145 -9.24 -6.59 -8.84
C THR A 145 -8.35 -5.37 -9.09
N HIS A 146 -8.92 -4.24 -9.51
CA HIS A 146 -8.19 -3.01 -9.84
C HIS A 146 -7.34 -2.48 -8.67
N THR A 147 -7.85 -2.54 -7.43
CA THR A 147 -7.10 -2.15 -6.23
C THR A 147 -5.87 -3.04 -6.01
N ALA A 148 -6.01 -4.35 -6.18
CA ALA A 148 -4.89 -5.28 -6.07
C ALA A 148 -3.81 -5.01 -7.14
N TRP A 149 -4.20 -4.71 -8.36
CA TRP A 149 -3.26 -4.40 -9.43
C TRP A 149 -2.62 -3.01 -9.29
N ALA A 150 -3.34 -2.02 -8.79
CA ALA A 150 -2.76 -0.74 -8.38
C ALA A 150 -1.73 -0.93 -7.27
N PHE A 151 -2.02 -1.78 -6.30
CA PHE A 151 -1.06 -2.15 -5.25
C PHE A 151 0.16 -2.89 -5.81
N ALA A 152 -0.02 -3.79 -6.77
CA ALA A 152 1.10 -4.45 -7.44
C ALA A 152 2.05 -3.43 -8.12
N SER A 153 1.51 -2.38 -8.73
CA SER A 153 2.34 -1.32 -9.31
C SER A 153 3.08 -0.48 -8.25
N ALA A 154 2.48 -0.29 -7.06
CA ALA A 154 3.16 0.33 -5.93
C ALA A 154 4.29 -0.56 -5.37
N ILE A 155 4.10 -1.89 -5.37
CA ILE A 155 5.16 -2.85 -5.01
C ILE A 155 6.35 -2.73 -5.98
N TRP A 156 6.10 -2.52 -7.27
CA TRP A 156 7.14 -2.25 -8.25
C TRP A 156 8.01 -1.07 -7.83
N LEU A 157 7.41 0.08 -7.49
CA LEU A 157 8.15 1.25 -7.03
C LEU A 157 8.93 0.96 -5.74
N PHE A 158 8.32 0.27 -4.79
CA PHE A 158 8.99 -0.17 -3.56
C PHE A 158 10.24 -1.01 -3.84
N LEU A 159 10.13 -1.99 -4.74
CA LEU A 159 11.26 -2.84 -5.13
C LEU A 159 12.34 -2.07 -5.86
N VAL A 160 11.98 -1.14 -6.73
CA VAL A 160 12.94 -0.27 -7.42
C VAL A 160 13.74 0.56 -6.42
N LEU A 161 13.07 1.20 -5.47
CA LEU A 161 13.70 2.08 -4.49
C LEU A 161 14.59 1.32 -3.49
N GLY A 162 14.17 0.13 -3.07
CA GLY A 162 14.85 -0.63 -2.02
C GLY A 162 15.82 -1.70 -2.50
N PHE A 163 15.63 -2.23 -3.70
CA PHE A 163 16.36 -3.44 -4.15
C PHE A 163 16.87 -3.36 -5.57
N ILE A 164 16.02 -3.10 -6.56
CA ILE A 164 16.42 -3.25 -7.97
C ILE A 164 17.54 -2.28 -8.31
N ARG A 165 17.37 -1.00 -8.00
CA ARG A 165 18.40 0.00 -8.23
C ARG A 165 19.68 -0.25 -7.40
N PRO A 166 19.60 -0.49 -6.09
CA PRO A 166 20.78 -0.85 -5.31
C PRO A 166 21.55 -2.05 -5.85
N VAL A 167 20.87 -3.10 -6.29
CA VAL A 167 21.50 -4.27 -6.92
C VAL A 167 22.16 -3.91 -8.25
N MET A 168 21.49 -3.13 -9.09
CA MET A 168 22.05 -2.67 -10.37
C MET A 168 23.30 -1.77 -10.17
N MET A 169 23.30 -0.96 -9.12
CA MET A 169 24.42 -0.07 -8.78
C MET A 169 25.50 -0.76 -7.94
N GLY A 170 25.27 -1.98 -7.50
CA GLY A 170 26.22 -2.78 -6.73
C GLY A 170 26.43 -2.35 -5.28
N SER A 171 25.53 -1.53 -4.71
CA SER A 171 25.63 -1.07 -3.33
C SER A 171 24.28 -0.85 -2.67
N TRP A 172 24.13 -1.32 -1.42
CA TRP A 172 22.97 -1.06 -0.61
C TRP A 172 22.84 0.41 -0.15
N SER A 173 23.92 1.17 -0.21
CA SER A 173 23.91 2.62 0.05
C SER A 173 23.13 3.41 -1.00
N GLU A 174 22.84 2.81 -2.14
CA GLU A 174 22.00 3.39 -3.20
C GLU A 174 20.50 3.27 -2.94
N ALA A 175 20.10 2.59 -1.86
CA ALA A 175 18.70 2.55 -1.44
C ALA A 175 18.25 3.91 -0.92
N VAL A 176 16.93 4.16 -1.00
CA VAL A 176 16.36 5.39 -0.46
C VAL A 176 16.65 5.54 1.03
N PRO A 177 17.17 6.69 1.47
CA PRO A 177 17.48 6.93 2.88
C PRO A 177 16.24 7.09 3.76
N PHE A 178 16.38 6.70 5.03
CA PHE A 178 15.38 6.94 6.06
C PHE A 178 15.57 8.35 6.63
N GLY A 179 14.77 9.27 6.18
CA GLY A 179 14.77 10.64 6.67
C GLY A 179 14.09 11.56 5.68
N ILE A 180 13.29 12.50 6.17
CA ILE A 180 12.51 13.40 5.33
C ILE A 180 13.45 14.25 4.47
N PHE A 181 14.43 14.92 5.05
CA PHE A 181 15.36 15.77 4.31
C PHE A 181 16.45 14.94 3.62
N ALA A 182 16.91 13.87 4.24
CA ALA A 182 17.90 12.99 3.65
C ALA A 182 17.40 12.35 2.33
N HIS A 183 16.14 11.91 2.26
CA HIS A 183 15.63 11.37 1.02
C HIS A 183 15.42 12.44 -0.07
N LEU A 184 15.16 13.69 0.31
CA LEU A 184 15.10 14.81 -0.63
C LEU A 184 16.49 15.12 -1.22
N ASP A 185 17.53 15.11 -0.41
CA ASP A 185 18.91 15.28 -0.87
C ASP A 185 19.33 14.13 -1.79
N TRP A 186 19.01 12.89 -1.42
CA TRP A 186 19.23 11.71 -2.25
C TRP A 186 18.60 11.83 -3.63
N THR A 187 17.45 12.50 -3.77
CA THR A 187 16.77 12.68 -5.05
C THR A 187 17.58 13.49 -6.07
N ALA A 188 18.58 14.23 -5.65
CA ALA A 188 19.48 14.97 -6.54
C ALA A 188 20.18 14.03 -7.55
N ALA A 189 20.46 12.80 -7.16
CA ALA A 189 21.06 11.79 -8.02
C ALA A 189 20.19 11.38 -9.22
N PHE A 190 18.88 11.64 -9.18
CA PHE A 190 17.93 11.18 -10.21
C PHE A 190 17.54 12.26 -11.22
N SER A 191 18.25 13.36 -11.26
CA SER A 191 18.08 14.36 -12.31
C SER A 191 18.77 13.94 -13.59
N LEU A 192 18.15 14.22 -14.72
CA LEU A 192 18.76 14.01 -16.02
C LEU A 192 19.64 15.21 -16.47
N ARG A 193 19.49 16.36 -15.84
CA ARG A 193 20.15 17.58 -16.30
C ARG A 193 20.69 18.51 -15.21
N TYR A 194 19.92 18.77 -14.16
CA TYR A 194 20.21 19.86 -13.22
C TYR A 194 20.40 19.42 -11.76
N GLY A 195 20.68 18.15 -11.52
CA GLY A 195 20.90 17.65 -10.16
C GLY A 195 19.65 17.69 -9.26
N ASN A 196 18.45 17.69 -9.85
CA ASN A 196 17.19 17.72 -9.11
C ASN A 196 16.15 16.84 -9.78
N LEU A 197 15.45 16.01 -9.02
CA LEU A 197 14.42 15.10 -9.51
C LEU A 197 13.30 15.81 -10.28
N LEU A 198 13.03 17.07 -9.99
CA LEU A 198 12.05 17.89 -10.72
C LEU A 198 12.36 18.00 -12.22
N TYR A 199 13.59 17.86 -12.62
CA TYR A 199 14.02 17.89 -14.02
C TYR A 199 14.07 16.53 -14.70
N ASN A 200 13.63 15.49 -14.00
CA ASN A 200 13.45 14.17 -14.58
C ASN A 200 12.04 14.11 -15.24
N PRO A 201 11.94 13.89 -16.57
CA PRO A 201 10.63 13.89 -17.25
C PRO A 201 9.73 12.76 -16.80
N PHE A 202 10.25 11.64 -16.38
CA PHE A 202 9.45 10.54 -15.83
C PHE A 202 8.88 10.88 -14.44
N HIS A 203 9.64 11.60 -13.62
CA HIS A 203 9.13 12.13 -12.36
C HIS A 203 8.02 13.16 -12.61
N ALA A 204 8.18 14.05 -13.57
CA ALA A 204 7.15 15.00 -13.95
C ALA A 204 5.85 14.30 -14.41
N LEU A 205 5.96 13.26 -15.24
CA LEU A 205 4.82 12.43 -15.62
C LEU A 205 4.19 11.72 -14.42
N SER A 206 5.01 11.19 -13.53
CA SER A 206 4.52 10.56 -12.30
C SER A 206 3.71 11.53 -11.45
N ILE A 207 4.15 12.79 -11.32
CA ILE A 207 3.41 13.84 -10.62
C ILE A 207 2.08 14.14 -11.32
N VAL A 208 2.05 14.24 -12.65
CA VAL A 208 0.81 14.46 -13.41
C VAL A 208 -0.19 13.33 -13.14
N PHE A 209 0.25 12.09 -13.17
CA PHE A 209 -0.60 10.95 -12.86
C PHE A 209 -1.02 10.92 -11.38
N LEU A 210 -0.15 11.35 -10.46
CA LEU A 210 -0.50 11.49 -9.05
C LEU A 210 -1.63 12.51 -8.86
N TYR A 211 -1.53 13.68 -9.45
CA TYR A 211 -2.59 14.70 -9.39
C TYR A 211 -3.89 14.20 -10.02
N GLY A 212 -3.80 13.53 -11.16
CA GLY A 212 -4.95 12.87 -11.79
C GLY A 212 -5.59 11.82 -10.88
N SER A 213 -4.78 11.02 -10.20
CA SER A 213 -5.25 10.03 -9.22
C SER A 213 -5.95 10.69 -8.04
N VAL A 214 -5.39 11.77 -7.48
CA VAL A 214 -6.01 12.54 -6.39
C VAL A 214 -7.33 13.14 -6.81
N LEU A 215 -7.40 13.73 -8.01
CA LEU A 215 -8.64 14.28 -8.56
C LEU A 215 -9.71 13.21 -8.72
N LEU A 216 -9.36 12.06 -9.30
CA LEU A 216 -10.29 10.94 -9.47
C LEU A 216 -10.76 10.40 -8.12
N PHE A 217 -9.88 10.31 -7.14
CA PHE A 217 -10.24 9.90 -5.78
C PHE A 217 -11.25 10.87 -5.15
N ALA A 218 -11.01 12.17 -5.26
CA ALA A 218 -11.92 13.20 -4.76
C ALA A 218 -13.28 13.17 -5.50
N MET A 219 -13.25 13.04 -6.82
CA MET A 219 -14.46 12.98 -7.65
C MET A 219 -15.27 11.71 -7.37
N HIS A 220 -14.61 10.56 -7.20
CA HIS A 220 -15.28 9.31 -6.83
C HIS A 220 -15.95 9.43 -5.46
N ALA A 221 -15.26 9.91 -4.45
CA ALA A 221 -15.82 10.14 -3.12
C ALA A 221 -17.02 11.09 -3.17
N GLY A 222 -16.90 12.21 -3.88
CA GLY A 222 -18.00 13.16 -4.08
C GLY A 222 -19.19 12.55 -4.80
N THR A 223 -18.95 11.71 -5.81
CA THR A 223 -20.01 11.01 -6.55
C THR A 223 -20.77 10.03 -5.66
N ILE A 224 -20.06 9.20 -4.90
CA ILE A 224 -20.66 8.24 -3.98
C ILE A 224 -21.54 8.96 -2.95
N MET A 225 -21.05 10.03 -2.37
CA MET A 225 -21.83 10.83 -1.42
C MET A 225 -23.05 11.51 -2.07
N ALA A 226 -22.92 11.98 -3.31
CA ALA A 226 -24.02 12.61 -4.03
C ALA A 226 -25.17 11.63 -4.37
N VAL A 227 -24.86 10.35 -4.55
CA VAL A 227 -25.84 9.33 -4.94
C VAL A 227 -26.16 8.31 -3.85
N SER A 228 -25.66 8.50 -2.63
CA SER A 228 -25.84 7.58 -1.51
C SER A 228 -27.32 7.35 -1.15
N ARG A 229 -28.16 8.38 -1.24
CA ARG A 229 -29.61 8.24 -1.03
C ARG A 229 -30.34 7.31 -2.01
N TYR A 230 -29.68 7.00 -3.12
CA TYR A 230 -30.16 6.08 -4.15
C TYR A 230 -29.44 4.72 -4.12
N GLY A 231 -28.69 4.45 -3.05
CA GLY A 231 -27.93 3.20 -2.89
C GLY A 231 -26.63 3.16 -3.67
N GLY A 232 -26.08 4.33 -4.06
CA GLY A 232 -24.84 4.44 -4.85
C GLY A 232 -23.59 3.96 -4.13
N GLU A 233 -23.61 3.88 -2.81
CA GLU A 233 -22.54 3.31 -2.00
C GLU A 233 -22.40 1.79 -2.19
N ARG A 234 -23.41 1.12 -2.70
CA ARG A 234 -23.39 -0.31 -3.03
C ARG A 234 -22.89 -0.54 -4.44
N GLU A 235 -21.63 -0.21 -4.68
CA GLU A 235 -21.02 -0.18 -6.02
C GLU A 235 -21.07 -1.52 -6.75
N VAL A 236 -20.88 -2.63 -6.05
CA VAL A 236 -20.90 -3.98 -6.64
C VAL A 236 -22.28 -4.31 -7.20
N GLU A 237 -23.35 -3.95 -6.47
CA GLU A 237 -24.72 -4.12 -6.94
C GLU A 237 -25.03 -3.18 -8.12
N GLN A 238 -24.62 -1.92 -8.03
CA GLN A 238 -24.83 -0.91 -9.07
C GLN A 238 -24.05 -1.19 -10.35
N SER A 239 -22.98 -1.93 -10.31
CA SER A 239 -22.22 -2.35 -11.49
C SER A 239 -22.97 -3.42 -12.31
N LEU A 240 -23.83 -4.19 -11.66
CA LEU A 240 -24.62 -5.27 -12.28
C LEU A 240 -25.98 -4.79 -12.78
N ASP A 241 -26.56 -3.83 -12.09
CA ASP A 241 -27.88 -3.28 -12.42
C ASP A 241 -27.80 -1.74 -12.47
N ARG A 242 -27.95 -1.20 -13.66
CA ARG A 242 -27.91 0.25 -13.89
C ARG A 242 -29.20 0.89 -13.41
N GLY A 243 -29.16 1.43 -12.20
CA GLY A 243 -30.28 2.12 -11.60
C GLY A 243 -30.08 3.64 -11.52
N THR A 244 -30.99 4.28 -10.79
CA THR A 244 -31.03 5.74 -10.57
C THR A 244 -29.71 6.30 -10.03
N ALA A 245 -29.00 5.56 -9.18
CA ALA A 245 -27.70 5.98 -8.65
C ALA A 245 -26.66 6.14 -9.77
N SER A 246 -26.56 5.19 -10.68
CA SER A 246 -25.64 5.22 -11.82
C SER A 246 -25.94 6.38 -12.78
N GLU A 247 -27.21 6.63 -13.08
CA GLU A 247 -27.63 7.74 -13.94
C GLU A 247 -27.27 9.10 -13.33
N ARG A 248 -27.53 9.26 -12.04
CA ARG A 248 -27.22 10.50 -11.30
C ARG A 248 -25.72 10.69 -11.13
N ALA A 249 -24.96 9.63 -10.94
CA ALA A 249 -23.52 9.68 -10.93
C ALA A 249 -22.95 10.18 -12.28
N ALA A 250 -23.48 9.68 -13.38
CA ALA A 250 -23.10 10.15 -14.72
C ALA A 250 -23.39 11.63 -14.92
N LEU A 251 -24.56 12.10 -14.46
CA LEU A 251 -24.89 13.55 -14.47
C LEU A 251 -23.99 14.38 -13.61
N PHE A 252 -23.62 13.92 -12.41
CA PHE A 252 -22.68 14.61 -11.54
C PHE A 252 -21.33 14.81 -12.22
N TRP A 253 -20.82 13.78 -12.87
CA TRP A 253 -19.57 13.87 -13.65
C TRP A 253 -19.70 14.83 -14.83
N ARG A 254 -20.81 14.76 -15.57
CA ARG A 254 -21.07 15.65 -16.69
C ARG A 254 -21.10 17.12 -16.26
N TRP A 255 -21.69 17.44 -15.12
CA TRP A 255 -21.78 18.81 -14.64
C TRP A 255 -20.49 19.34 -14.05
N THR A 256 -19.69 18.47 -13.44
CA THR A 256 -18.43 18.86 -12.80
C THR A 256 -17.25 18.82 -13.74
N MET A 257 -17.17 17.83 -14.63
CA MET A 257 -16.03 17.57 -15.50
C MET A 257 -16.34 17.75 -17.00
N GLY A 258 -17.60 17.96 -17.36
CA GLY A 258 -18.02 18.15 -18.74
C GLY A 258 -18.24 16.88 -19.56
N PHE A 259 -18.05 15.70 -18.97
CA PHE A 259 -18.26 14.40 -19.64
C PHE A 259 -18.91 13.40 -18.67
N ASN A 260 -19.61 12.42 -19.25
CA ASN A 260 -20.22 11.36 -18.45
C ASN A 260 -19.17 10.34 -17.99
N ALA A 261 -19.32 9.85 -16.77
CA ALA A 261 -18.59 8.70 -16.28
C ALA A 261 -19.57 7.59 -15.87
N THR A 262 -19.16 6.36 -16.06
CA THR A 262 -19.85 5.18 -15.53
C THR A 262 -19.11 4.64 -14.34
N MET A 263 -19.77 3.78 -13.55
CA MET A 263 -19.12 3.07 -12.45
C MET A 263 -17.87 2.33 -12.93
N GLU A 264 -17.93 1.67 -14.06
CA GLU A 264 -16.81 0.95 -14.65
C GLU A 264 -15.70 1.89 -15.11
N SER A 265 -16.02 2.96 -15.86
CA SER A 265 -15.01 3.86 -16.41
C SER A 265 -14.24 4.61 -15.33
N VAL A 266 -14.91 5.03 -14.25
CA VAL A 266 -14.28 5.69 -13.10
C VAL A 266 -13.20 4.80 -12.47
N HIS A 267 -13.53 3.53 -12.21
CA HIS A 267 -12.58 2.58 -11.64
C HIS A 267 -11.41 2.28 -12.58
N ARG A 268 -11.68 2.19 -13.87
CA ARG A 268 -10.67 1.98 -14.90
C ARG A 268 -9.70 3.16 -14.98
N TRP A 269 -10.19 4.39 -14.97
CA TRP A 269 -9.34 5.59 -14.97
C TRP A 269 -8.51 5.69 -13.70
N ALA A 270 -9.13 5.49 -12.52
CA ALA A 270 -8.41 5.50 -11.24
C ALA A 270 -7.28 4.47 -11.22
N TRP A 271 -7.54 3.28 -11.72
CA TRP A 271 -6.54 2.23 -11.84
C TRP A 271 -5.38 2.64 -12.78
N TRP A 272 -5.68 3.14 -13.98
CA TRP A 272 -4.66 3.57 -14.92
C TRP A 272 -3.79 4.69 -14.37
N PHE A 273 -4.38 5.70 -13.75
CA PHE A 273 -3.62 6.80 -13.17
C PHE A 273 -2.73 6.33 -12.03
N ALA A 274 -3.20 5.46 -11.15
CA ALA A 274 -2.40 4.90 -10.07
C ALA A 274 -1.25 4.04 -10.58
N VAL A 275 -1.50 3.17 -11.56
CA VAL A 275 -0.46 2.31 -12.17
C VAL A 275 0.58 3.14 -12.90
N LEU A 276 0.16 4.09 -13.72
CA LEU A 276 1.08 4.95 -14.47
C LEU A 276 1.91 5.86 -13.55
N CYS A 277 1.34 6.33 -12.43
CA CYS A 277 2.08 7.10 -11.45
C CYS A 277 3.29 6.32 -10.90
N THR A 278 3.08 5.12 -10.40
CA THR A 278 4.15 4.31 -9.81
C THR A 278 5.09 3.72 -10.85
N LEU A 279 4.58 3.32 -12.01
CA LEU A 279 5.37 2.76 -13.08
C LEU A 279 6.35 3.79 -13.66
N THR A 280 5.86 4.99 -13.98
CA THR A 280 6.71 6.07 -14.52
C THR A 280 7.73 6.53 -13.48
N GLY A 281 7.35 6.64 -12.21
CA GLY A 281 8.28 6.98 -11.13
C GLY A 281 9.43 5.97 -11.02
N GLY A 282 9.13 4.68 -11.04
CA GLY A 282 10.15 3.63 -11.00
C GLY A 282 11.06 3.62 -12.22
N ILE A 283 10.49 3.78 -13.43
CA ILE A 283 11.28 3.86 -14.66
C ILE A 283 12.23 5.07 -14.62
N GLY A 284 11.75 6.23 -14.17
CA GLY A 284 12.56 7.44 -14.06
C GLY A 284 13.77 7.26 -13.15
N ILE A 285 13.64 6.50 -12.07
CA ILE A 285 14.72 6.18 -11.16
C ILE A 285 15.71 5.18 -11.78
N LEU A 286 15.23 4.18 -12.51
CA LEU A 286 16.11 3.19 -13.14
C LEU A 286 16.90 3.74 -14.32
N LEU A 287 16.45 4.81 -14.99
CA LEU A 287 17.13 5.42 -16.11
C LEU A 287 18.23 6.43 -15.69
N THR A 288 18.34 6.70 -14.43
CA THR A 288 19.37 7.60 -13.87
C THR A 288 20.36 6.84 -13.02
#